data_fe133771d5f3e02592e2462550afbc97
#
_entry.id   fe133771d5f3e02592e2462550afbc97
#
_cell.length_a   1.000
_cell.length_b   1.000
_cell.length_c   1.000
_cell.angle_alpha   90.00
_cell.angle_beta   90.00
_cell.angle_gamma   90.00
#
_symmetry.space_group_name_H-M   'P 1'
#
loop_
_entity.id
_entity.type
_entity.pdbx_description
1 polymer ?
#
loop_
_entity_poly.entity_id
_entity_poly.type
_entity_poly.pdbx_seq_one_letter_code
_entity_poly.pdbx_strand_id
1 'polypeptide(L)'
;MQEARDAIDVPVHGCVVMPGFVDPGMQLSLFDSKDALRPRRKRLQSFYEESVALMRGCLQHGTLTAGIRARPVNGFTGSDVALLRQMARIGNNPVNVVRAWRIGWQGGECPPLEAINNTLTTLRKHRLATMVELGAHNLRSDSALLCMLNNAQMEVSLNWRGSDHDQLARALQAASPACVFCDSNLSSAECQVLAKSRSTAIFTAHRDLLEDAPGGSLRDLADAGGALALTSGYDAESENNFNMQWVVALAVMRLRLSVEQAIVASTINAAYAMRCGSELGSLEVNKRAEILVLNLDDYRELPRRLGTNHVGMVIRDGNIVLNRSRWRVGAA
;
A
#
# COMPACT_ATOMS: atom_id res chain seq x y z
N MET A 1 -36.07 4.97 4.31
CA MET A 1 -34.83 5.70 3.98
C MET A 1 -35.01 7.11 4.48
N GLN A 2 -34.22 7.54 5.44
CA GLN A 2 -34.19 8.94 5.88
C GLN A 2 -33.38 9.69 4.81
N GLU A 3 -34.04 10.50 4.00
CA GLU A 3 -33.34 11.42 3.08
C GLU A 3 -32.48 12.36 3.92
N ALA A 4 -31.18 12.34 3.66
CA ALA A 4 -30.28 13.32 4.27
C ALA A 4 -30.66 14.71 3.70
N ARG A 5 -31.10 15.63 4.56
CA ARG A 5 -31.60 16.95 4.17
C ARG A 5 -30.58 17.83 3.42
N ASP A 6 -29.30 17.42 3.39
CA ASP A 6 -28.18 18.15 2.78
C ASP A 6 -27.40 17.28 1.76
N ALA A 7 -28.05 16.27 1.16
CA ALA A 7 -27.42 15.43 0.15
C ALA A 7 -27.36 16.18 -1.19
N ILE A 8 -26.19 16.18 -1.83
CA ILE A 8 -25.99 16.71 -3.18
C ILE A 8 -26.07 15.54 -4.16
N ASP A 9 -27.00 15.62 -5.10
CA ASP A 9 -27.09 14.65 -6.19
C ASP A 9 -25.96 14.88 -7.20
N VAL A 10 -25.17 13.83 -7.44
CA VAL A 10 -24.11 13.84 -8.44
C VAL A 10 -24.52 12.94 -9.61
N PRO A 11 -24.90 13.52 -10.78
CA PRO A 11 -25.27 12.70 -11.94
C PRO A 11 -24.02 12.03 -12.52
N VAL A 12 -23.97 10.69 -12.49
CA VAL A 12 -22.85 9.88 -13.00
C VAL A 12 -23.31 8.85 -14.03
N HIS A 13 -24.30 9.22 -14.84
CA HIS A 13 -24.86 8.33 -15.85
C HIS A 13 -23.80 7.86 -16.86
N GLY A 14 -23.76 6.55 -17.13
CA GLY A 14 -22.77 5.95 -18.04
C GLY A 14 -21.34 6.02 -17.50
N CYS A 15 -21.17 6.08 -16.18
CA CYS A 15 -19.87 6.04 -15.52
C CYS A 15 -19.76 4.87 -14.54
N VAL A 16 -18.58 4.32 -14.43
CA VAL A 16 -18.26 3.35 -13.37
C VAL A 16 -18.04 4.07 -12.05
N VAL A 17 -18.75 3.63 -11.02
CA VAL A 17 -18.54 4.08 -9.64
C VAL A 17 -17.91 2.96 -8.84
N MET A 18 -16.76 3.20 -8.22
CA MET A 18 -16.02 2.20 -7.46
C MET A 18 -15.32 2.80 -6.24
N PRO A 19 -14.86 1.97 -5.28
CA PRO A 19 -14.00 2.45 -4.19
C PRO A 19 -12.70 3.05 -4.71
N GLY A 20 -12.12 3.98 -3.96
CA GLY A 20 -10.78 4.47 -4.22
C GLY A 20 -9.73 3.35 -4.19
N PHE A 21 -8.73 3.44 -5.07
CA PHE A 21 -7.60 2.52 -5.01
C PHE A 21 -6.83 2.69 -3.71
N VAL A 22 -6.33 1.56 -3.23
CA VAL A 22 -5.46 1.46 -2.07
C VAL A 22 -4.13 0.89 -2.55
N ASP A 23 -3.06 1.61 -2.34
CA ASP A 23 -1.69 1.19 -2.69
C ASP A 23 -0.90 0.88 -1.41
N PRO A 24 -0.72 -0.39 -1.01
CA PRO A 24 -0.15 -0.74 0.28
C PRO A 24 1.38 -0.67 0.35
N GLY A 25 2.09 -0.42 -0.75
CA GLY A 25 3.51 -0.72 -0.80
C GLY A 25 4.43 0.33 -1.40
N MET A 26 4.13 1.62 -1.27
CA MET A 26 5.02 2.69 -1.73
C MET A 26 6.24 2.82 -0.81
N GLN A 27 7.41 3.08 -1.40
CA GLN A 27 8.65 3.28 -0.67
C GLN A 27 9.17 4.70 -0.90
N LEU A 28 9.37 5.44 0.18
CA LEU A 28 9.99 6.75 0.15
C LEU A 28 11.33 6.72 0.87
N SER A 29 12.29 7.47 0.35
CA SER A 29 13.62 7.63 0.92
C SER A 29 13.92 9.12 1.13
N LEU A 30 14.56 9.49 2.26
CA LEU A 30 15.03 10.85 2.53
C LEU A 30 16.31 11.19 1.75
N PHE A 31 16.95 10.20 1.20
CA PHE A 31 18.29 10.35 0.63
C PHE A 31 18.28 9.85 -0.81
N ASP A 32 17.97 10.74 -1.73
CA ASP A 32 18.45 10.58 -3.08
C ASP A 32 19.97 10.82 -3.07
N SER A 33 20.72 9.96 -3.75
CA SER A 33 22.16 10.12 -3.95
C SER A 33 22.56 11.50 -4.49
N LYS A 34 21.65 12.14 -5.23
CA LYS A 34 21.79 13.50 -5.79
C LYS A 34 21.76 14.59 -4.72
N ASP A 35 21.14 14.34 -3.59
CA ASP A 35 20.95 15.32 -2.51
C ASP A 35 21.90 15.16 -1.32
N ALA A 36 22.82 14.20 -1.37
CA ALA A 36 23.75 13.87 -0.28
C ALA A 36 24.55 15.09 0.23
N LEU A 37 24.85 16.03 -0.67
CA LEU A 37 25.64 17.24 -0.38
C LEU A 37 24.79 18.43 0.12
N ARG A 38 23.45 18.33 0.09
CA ARG A 38 22.60 19.44 0.54
C ARG A 38 22.45 19.49 2.05
N PRO A 39 22.32 20.69 2.66
CA PRO A 39 22.02 20.80 4.10
C PRO A 39 20.75 20.04 4.48
N ARG A 40 20.76 19.36 5.64
CA ARG A 40 19.64 18.53 6.14
C ARG A 40 18.28 19.23 6.06
N ARG A 41 18.20 20.52 6.42
CA ARG A 41 16.96 21.30 6.37
C ARG A 41 16.40 21.41 4.96
N LYS A 42 17.26 21.67 3.97
CA LYS A 42 16.85 21.75 2.56
C LYS A 42 16.37 20.40 2.02
N ARG A 43 17.05 19.30 2.39
CA ARG A 43 16.63 17.93 2.03
C ARG A 43 15.25 17.58 2.59
N LEU A 44 14.99 17.90 3.85
CA LEU A 44 13.68 17.66 4.47
C LEU A 44 12.57 18.48 3.81
N GLN A 45 12.87 19.69 3.38
CA GLN A 45 11.90 20.53 2.69
C GLN A 45 11.61 19.98 1.27
N SER A 46 12.64 19.65 0.50
CA SER A 46 12.51 19.02 -0.83
C SER A 46 11.71 17.72 -0.75
N PHE A 47 12.06 16.85 0.21
CA PHE A 47 11.33 15.62 0.46
C PHE A 47 9.84 15.85 0.72
N TYR A 48 9.50 16.84 1.54
CA TYR A 48 8.11 17.17 1.83
C TYR A 48 7.36 17.61 0.56
N GLU A 49 7.95 18.53 -0.22
CA GLU A 49 7.35 19.05 -1.46
C GLU A 49 7.16 17.97 -2.51
N GLU A 50 8.16 17.11 -2.72
CA GLU A 50 8.12 15.97 -3.63
C GLU A 50 7.08 14.93 -3.18
N SER A 51 7.02 14.63 -1.89
CA SER A 51 6.03 13.70 -1.34
C SER A 51 4.60 14.24 -1.51
N VAL A 52 4.36 15.53 -1.29
CA VAL A 52 3.05 16.15 -1.54
C VAL A 52 2.69 16.11 -3.02
N ALA A 53 3.64 16.36 -3.91
CA ALA A 53 3.43 16.28 -5.35
C ALA A 53 3.08 14.84 -5.79
N LEU A 54 3.79 13.85 -5.25
CA LEU A 54 3.50 12.43 -5.46
C LEU A 54 2.08 12.06 -4.99
N MET A 55 1.70 12.45 -3.77
CA MET A 55 0.37 12.16 -3.23
C MET A 55 -0.73 12.82 -4.06
N ARG A 56 -0.49 14.01 -4.63
CA ARG A 56 -1.40 14.64 -5.59
C ARG A 56 -1.50 13.85 -6.89
N GLY A 57 -0.37 13.34 -7.39
CA GLY A 57 -0.34 12.43 -8.52
C GLY A 57 -1.15 11.16 -8.27
N CYS A 58 -0.98 10.55 -7.10
CA CYS A 58 -1.75 9.39 -6.65
C CYS A 58 -3.26 9.68 -6.67
N LEU A 59 -3.69 10.78 -6.04
CA LEU A 59 -5.09 11.20 -6.04
C LEU A 59 -5.64 11.36 -7.46
N GLN A 60 -4.87 12.01 -8.34
CA GLN A 60 -5.28 12.26 -9.71
C GLN A 60 -5.45 10.98 -10.54
N HIS A 61 -4.84 9.87 -10.12
CA HIS A 61 -4.96 8.55 -10.74
C HIS A 61 -5.85 7.60 -9.94
N GLY A 62 -6.53 8.12 -8.88
CA GLY A 62 -7.55 7.39 -8.15
C GLY A 62 -7.05 6.66 -6.92
N THR A 63 -5.79 6.77 -6.53
CA THR A 63 -5.29 6.23 -5.26
C THR A 63 -5.67 7.17 -4.13
N LEU A 64 -6.52 6.70 -3.21
CA LEU A 64 -7.02 7.48 -2.08
C LEU A 64 -6.37 7.10 -0.76
N THR A 65 -5.72 5.94 -0.71
CA THR A 65 -4.98 5.49 0.46
C THR A 65 -3.63 4.91 0.03
N ALA A 66 -2.55 5.37 0.64
CA ALA A 66 -1.18 4.96 0.37
C ALA A 66 -0.52 4.39 1.62
N GLY A 67 0.00 3.17 1.53
CA GLY A 67 0.88 2.56 2.51
C GLY A 67 2.32 2.96 2.22
N ILE A 68 2.91 3.76 3.10
CA ILE A 68 4.28 4.25 2.90
C ILE A 68 5.23 3.56 3.87
N ARG A 69 6.24 2.92 3.30
CA ARG A 69 7.28 2.20 4.01
C ARG A 69 8.53 3.07 4.10
N ALA A 70 8.94 3.41 5.32
CA ALA A 70 10.18 4.15 5.53
C ALA A 70 11.37 3.22 5.34
N ARG A 71 12.22 3.51 4.34
CA ARG A 71 13.46 2.76 4.08
C ARG A 71 14.57 3.28 4.98
N PRO A 72 15.20 2.43 5.81
CA PRO A 72 16.37 2.83 6.56
C PRO A 72 17.53 3.10 5.62
N VAL A 73 18.22 4.22 5.82
CA VAL A 73 19.44 4.56 5.09
C VAL A 73 20.62 4.23 5.99
N ASN A 74 21.48 3.31 5.54
CA ASN A 74 22.76 3.00 6.18
C ASN A 74 22.70 2.70 7.69
N GLY A 75 21.89 1.71 8.09
CA GLY A 75 21.83 1.30 9.48
C GLY A 75 20.98 2.21 10.36
N PHE A 76 20.90 1.85 11.63
CA PHE A 76 20.05 2.50 12.63
C PHE A 76 20.49 3.93 12.94
N THR A 77 19.99 4.89 12.18
CA THR A 77 20.15 6.31 12.48
C THR A 77 18.78 6.94 12.64
N GLY A 78 18.68 8.00 13.41
CA GLY A 78 17.42 8.74 13.56
C GLY A 78 16.84 9.33 12.26
N SER A 79 17.35 8.89 11.10
CA SER A 79 16.85 9.25 9.76
C SER A 79 15.46 8.70 9.51
N ASP A 80 15.17 7.48 9.96
CA ASP A 80 13.85 6.84 9.76
C ASP A 80 12.76 7.56 10.55
N VAL A 81 13.08 7.94 11.80
CA VAL A 81 12.18 8.75 12.63
C VAL A 81 11.98 10.12 11.99
N ALA A 82 13.03 10.73 11.41
CA ALA A 82 12.91 12.00 10.71
C ALA A 82 12.05 11.87 9.45
N LEU A 83 12.20 10.80 8.67
CA LEU A 83 11.37 10.48 7.52
C LEU A 83 9.90 10.33 7.95
N LEU A 84 9.63 9.47 8.92
CA LEU A 84 8.28 9.24 9.43
C LEU A 84 7.64 10.51 10.00
N ARG A 85 8.42 11.41 10.60
CA ARG A 85 7.93 12.74 11.01
C ARG A 85 7.53 13.62 9.83
N GLN A 86 8.30 13.63 8.73
CA GLN A 86 7.89 14.37 7.54
C GLN A 86 6.63 13.79 6.92
N MET A 87 6.51 12.45 6.85
CA MET A 87 5.31 11.78 6.37
C MET A 87 4.09 12.06 7.27
N ALA A 88 4.28 12.13 8.58
CA ALA A 88 3.23 12.53 9.51
C ALA A 88 2.77 13.98 9.30
N ARG A 89 3.66 14.88 8.84
CA ARG A 89 3.30 16.26 8.47
C ARG A 89 2.46 16.35 7.20
N ILE A 90 2.68 15.45 6.23
CA ILE A 90 1.82 15.33 5.06
C ILE A 90 0.40 14.97 5.51
N GLY A 91 0.29 14.18 6.59
CA GLY A 91 -0.98 13.78 7.18
C GLY A 91 -1.80 12.92 6.23
N ASN A 92 -3.11 13.17 6.24
CA ASN A 92 -4.07 12.47 5.39
C ASN A 92 -4.60 13.33 4.23
N ASN A 93 -3.81 14.26 3.73
CA ASN A 93 -4.20 15.13 2.63
C ASN A 93 -3.01 15.29 1.66
N PRO A 94 -3.17 15.01 0.34
CA PRO A 94 -4.45 14.76 -0.38
C PRO A 94 -4.96 13.33 -0.34
N VAL A 95 -4.18 12.34 0.13
CA VAL A 95 -4.60 10.93 0.28
C VAL A 95 -4.39 10.47 1.73
N ASN A 96 -5.07 9.39 2.11
CA ASN A 96 -4.81 8.76 3.41
C ASN A 96 -3.43 8.10 3.39
N VAL A 97 -2.66 8.25 4.48
CA VAL A 97 -1.31 7.70 4.58
C VAL A 97 -1.20 6.75 5.77
N VAL A 98 -1.00 5.48 5.49
CA VAL A 98 -0.61 4.46 6.49
C VAL A 98 0.91 4.35 6.47
N ARG A 99 1.54 4.50 7.63
CA ARG A 99 3.00 4.55 7.75
C ARG A 99 3.53 3.28 8.40
N ALA A 100 4.51 2.66 7.74
CA ALA A 100 5.23 1.51 8.24
C ALA A 100 6.71 1.82 8.47
N TRP A 101 7.25 1.37 9.59
CA TRP A 101 8.67 1.38 9.88
C TRP A 101 9.28 0.03 9.56
N ARG A 102 10.39 0.01 8.82
CA ARG A 102 11.09 -1.23 8.43
C ARG A 102 12.27 -1.50 9.34
N ILE A 103 12.36 -2.73 9.84
CA ILE A 103 13.46 -3.20 10.69
C ILE A 103 14.34 -4.19 9.90
N GLY A 104 15.66 -3.96 9.91
CA GLY A 104 16.63 -4.95 9.44
C GLY A 104 16.57 -5.23 7.93
N TRP A 105 16.60 -4.20 7.09
CA TRP A 105 16.59 -4.33 5.63
C TRP A 105 18.01 -4.35 5.03
N GLN A 106 18.19 -5.17 3.96
CA GLN A 106 19.42 -5.28 3.14
C GLN A 106 20.66 -5.89 3.81
N GLY A 107 20.55 -7.13 4.30
CA GLY A 107 21.73 -7.90 4.73
C GLY A 107 22.46 -7.34 5.95
N GLY A 108 21.89 -6.28 6.54
CA GLY A 108 22.36 -5.73 7.81
C GLY A 108 21.90 -6.60 8.97
N GLU A 109 22.71 -6.65 10.02
CA GLU A 109 22.33 -7.27 11.28
C GLU A 109 21.07 -6.60 11.84
N CYS A 110 20.19 -7.40 12.46
CA CYS A 110 19.05 -6.87 13.20
C CYS A 110 19.58 -5.95 14.29
N PRO A 111 19.03 -4.74 14.44
CA PRO A 111 19.49 -3.83 15.47
C PRO A 111 19.35 -4.43 16.87
N PRO A 112 20.14 -3.96 17.85
CA PRO A 112 19.94 -4.35 19.24
C PRO A 112 18.51 -4.07 19.70
N LEU A 113 17.93 -4.98 20.47
CA LEU A 113 16.55 -4.86 20.98
C LEU A 113 16.29 -3.54 21.73
N GLU A 114 17.31 -3.03 22.44
CA GLU A 114 17.23 -1.73 23.10
C GLU A 114 17.01 -0.58 22.11
N ALA A 115 17.74 -0.55 21.01
CA ALA A 115 17.59 0.46 19.98
C ALA A 115 16.21 0.39 19.30
N ILE A 116 15.70 -0.83 19.08
CA ILE A 116 14.34 -1.07 18.59
C ILE A 116 13.32 -0.53 19.58
N ASN A 117 13.44 -0.85 20.86
CA ASN A 117 12.53 -0.40 21.91
C ASN A 117 12.47 1.14 22.03
N ASN A 118 13.63 1.79 22.00
CA ASN A 118 13.73 3.26 22.02
C ASN A 118 13.04 3.89 20.82
N THR A 119 13.19 3.29 19.63
CA THR A 119 12.52 3.73 18.42
C THR A 119 11.01 3.51 18.51
N LEU A 120 10.55 2.33 18.91
CA LEU A 120 9.13 2.02 19.11
C LEU A 120 8.45 2.99 20.08
N THR A 121 9.12 3.29 21.19
CA THR A 121 8.64 4.28 22.17
C THR A 121 8.44 5.65 21.51
N THR A 122 9.37 6.07 20.67
CA THR A 122 9.28 7.34 19.93
C THR A 122 8.15 7.30 18.89
N LEU A 123 8.03 6.22 18.12
CA LEU A 123 6.99 6.05 17.12
C LEU A 123 5.60 6.09 17.73
N ARG A 124 5.42 5.40 18.85
CA ARG A 124 4.15 5.38 19.59
C ARG A 124 3.81 6.74 20.19
N LYS A 125 4.75 7.36 20.93
CA LYS A 125 4.58 8.67 21.57
C LYS A 125 4.12 9.73 20.58
N HIS A 126 4.66 9.71 19.37
CA HIS A 126 4.38 10.73 18.36
C HIS A 126 3.46 10.23 17.23
N ARG A 127 2.89 9.03 17.35
CA ARG A 127 2.00 8.39 16.35
C ARG A 127 2.59 8.44 14.93
N LEU A 128 3.88 8.12 14.81
CA LEU A 128 4.61 8.25 13.55
C LEU A 128 4.41 7.07 12.60
N ALA A 129 4.17 5.88 13.13
CA ALA A 129 3.84 4.69 12.36
C ALA A 129 2.83 3.83 13.12
N THR A 130 2.05 3.04 12.39
CA THR A 130 1.09 2.07 12.92
C THR A 130 1.51 0.64 12.63
N MET A 131 2.42 0.46 11.68
CA MET A 131 2.91 -0.84 11.24
C MET A 131 4.43 -0.92 11.34
N VAL A 132 4.93 -2.14 11.54
CA VAL A 132 6.35 -2.48 11.48
C VAL A 132 6.54 -3.59 10.45
N GLU A 133 7.44 -3.36 9.49
CA GLU A 133 7.83 -4.38 8.50
C GLU A 133 9.10 -5.08 8.93
N LEU A 134 9.05 -6.42 8.94
CA LEU A 134 10.16 -7.31 9.26
C LEU A 134 10.55 -8.13 8.02
N GLY A 135 11.84 -8.37 7.84
CA GLY A 135 12.30 -9.40 6.92
C GLY A 135 11.99 -10.79 7.52
N ALA A 136 11.30 -11.64 6.77
CA ALA A 136 10.93 -12.97 7.29
C ALA A 136 12.14 -13.86 7.64
N HIS A 137 13.28 -13.66 6.96
CA HIS A 137 14.56 -14.33 7.27
C HIS A 137 15.18 -13.89 8.60
N ASN A 138 14.82 -12.71 9.13
CA ASN A 138 15.27 -12.18 10.40
C ASN A 138 14.40 -12.65 11.58
N LEU A 139 13.26 -13.26 11.31
CA LEU A 139 12.43 -13.92 12.30
C LEU A 139 13.08 -15.26 12.70
N ARG A 140 14.22 -15.19 13.37
CA ARG A 140 14.57 -16.26 14.30
C ARG A 140 13.47 -16.26 15.36
N SER A 141 13.23 -17.40 15.97
CA SER A 141 12.23 -17.63 17.03
C SER A 141 12.38 -16.69 18.27
N ASP A 142 12.88 -15.47 18.08
CA ASP A 142 13.03 -14.46 19.09
C ASP A 142 11.68 -13.90 19.51
N SER A 143 11.08 -14.63 20.45
CA SER A 143 9.90 -14.21 21.17
C SER A 143 9.99 -12.77 21.71
N ALA A 144 11.21 -12.27 22.01
CA ALA A 144 11.44 -10.96 22.58
C ALA A 144 11.04 -9.81 21.64
N LEU A 145 11.45 -9.84 20.37
CA LEU A 145 11.05 -8.81 19.38
C LEU A 145 9.55 -8.79 19.17
N LEU A 146 8.94 -9.96 18.96
CA LEU A 146 7.49 -10.07 18.76
C LEU A 146 6.71 -9.62 20.00
N CYS A 147 7.17 -9.99 21.21
CA CYS A 147 6.59 -9.46 22.45
C CYS A 147 6.68 -7.94 22.54
N MET A 148 7.83 -7.34 22.16
CA MET A 148 7.98 -5.89 22.11
C MET A 148 6.97 -5.23 21.15
N LEU A 149 6.81 -5.76 19.94
CA LEU A 149 5.88 -5.24 18.94
C LEU A 149 4.44 -5.33 19.41
N ASN A 150 4.04 -6.46 20.01
CA ASN A 150 2.72 -6.65 20.59
C ASN A 150 2.47 -5.67 21.75
N ASN A 151 3.43 -5.51 22.67
CA ASN A 151 3.33 -4.55 23.77
C ASN A 151 3.24 -3.11 23.28
N ALA A 152 3.90 -2.82 22.16
CA ALA A 152 3.83 -1.51 21.49
C ALA A 152 2.54 -1.33 20.67
N GLN A 153 1.68 -2.34 20.57
CA GLN A 153 0.46 -2.34 19.74
C GLN A 153 0.75 -1.98 18.27
N MET A 154 1.86 -2.49 17.75
CA MET A 154 2.24 -2.29 16.36
C MET A 154 1.77 -3.47 15.52
N GLU A 155 1.12 -3.16 14.41
CA GLU A 155 0.79 -4.17 13.41
C GLU A 155 2.06 -4.64 12.70
N VAL A 156 2.15 -5.94 12.46
CA VAL A 156 3.31 -6.54 11.79
C VAL A 156 3.01 -6.80 10.33
N SER A 157 3.92 -6.42 9.46
CA SER A 157 4.00 -6.88 8.08
C SER A 157 5.31 -7.63 7.86
N LEU A 158 5.30 -8.62 6.97
CA LEU A 158 6.51 -9.36 6.61
C LEU A 158 6.95 -9.00 5.19
N ASN A 159 8.25 -9.08 4.96
CA ASN A 159 8.82 -9.11 3.63
C ASN A 159 9.41 -10.49 3.38
N TRP A 160 8.84 -11.22 2.43
CA TRP A 160 9.25 -12.56 2.07
C TRP A 160 10.00 -12.55 0.75
N ARG A 161 11.24 -13.06 0.77
CA ARG A 161 12.11 -13.23 -0.39
C ARG A 161 12.84 -14.56 -0.35
N GLY A 162 12.24 -15.54 0.30
CA GLY A 162 12.79 -16.89 0.42
C GLY A 162 12.09 -17.86 -0.52
N SER A 163 12.58 -19.10 -0.49
CA SER A 163 12.01 -20.24 -1.23
C SER A 163 11.70 -21.45 -0.32
N ASP A 164 11.71 -21.26 1.00
CA ASP A 164 11.44 -22.30 2.00
C ASP A 164 10.05 -22.07 2.62
N HIS A 165 9.08 -22.88 2.18
CA HIS A 165 7.68 -22.80 2.64
C HIS A 165 7.54 -23.11 4.15
N ASP A 166 8.40 -23.95 4.74
CA ASP A 166 8.38 -24.22 6.18
C ASP A 166 8.85 -23.01 6.98
N GLN A 167 9.84 -22.28 6.47
CA GLN A 167 10.27 -21.02 7.08
C GLN A 167 9.16 -19.97 7.00
N LEU A 168 8.48 -19.87 5.86
CA LEU A 168 7.32 -18.98 5.69
C LEU A 168 6.20 -19.35 6.68
N ALA A 169 5.87 -20.65 6.80
CA ALA A 169 4.84 -21.12 7.73
C ALA A 169 5.18 -20.76 9.19
N ARG A 170 6.41 -20.99 9.59
CA ARG A 170 6.89 -20.61 10.95
C ARG A 170 6.81 -19.10 11.18
N ALA A 171 7.21 -18.29 10.19
CA ALA A 171 7.15 -16.82 10.28
C ALA A 171 5.72 -16.31 10.40
N LEU A 172 4.79 -16.87 9.61
CA LEU A 172 3.36 -16.53 9.67
C LEU A 172 2.73 -16.91 11.02
N GLN A 173 3.08 -18.10 11.54
CA GLN A 173 2.58 -18.54 12.83
C GLN A 173 3.13 -17.67 13.98
N ALA A 174 4.41 -17.34 13.95
CA ALA A 174 5.05 -16.57 15.02
C ALA A 174 4.58 -15.11 15.05
N ALA A 175 4.51 -14.45 13.89
CA ALA A 175 4.25 -13.02 13.80
C ALA A 175 2.77 -12.67 13.59
N SER A 176 1.94 -13.61 13.11
CA SER A 176 0.54 -13.36 12.71
C SER A 176 0.36 -12.03 11.94
N PRO A 177 1.14 -11.81 10.86
CA PRO A 177 1.23 -10.51 10.23
C PRO A 177 -0.08 -10.11 9.54
N ALA A 178 -0.32 -8.81 9.44
CA ALA A 178 -1.43 -8.26 8.67
C ALA A 178 -1.27 -8.59 7.18
N CYS A 179 -0.05 -8.46 6.68
CA CYS A 179 0.27 -8.73 5.28
C CYS A 179 1.71 -9.22 5.10
N VAL A 180 1.95 -9.81 3.94
CA VAL A 180 3.26 -10.29 3.50
C VAL A 180 3.56 -9.71 2.12
N PHE A 181 4.63 -8.95 2.00
CA PHE A 181 5.16 -8.51 0.71
C PHE A 181 5.92 -9.68 0.08
N CYS A 182 5.45 -10.14 -1.06
CA CYS A 182 5.98 -11.30 -1.77
C CYS A 182 6.58 -10.89 -3.11
N ASP A 183 7.61 -11.62 -3.52
CA ASP A 183 8.03 -11.65 -4.92
C ASP A 183 7.09 -12.61 -5.69
N SER A 184 7.01 -12.46 -7.00
CA SER A 184 6.09 -13.21 -7.87
C SER A 184 6.44 -14.70 -8.04
N ASN A 185 7.63 -15.10 -7.67
CA ASN A 185 8.15 -16.46 -7.84
C ASN A 185 7.84 -17.38 -6.65
N LEU A 186 6.63 -17.29 -6.08
CA LEU A 186 6.22 -18.22 -5.03
C LEU A 186 6.01 -19.62 -5.59
N SER A 187 6.45 -20.63 -4.86
CA SER A 187 6.12 -22.02 -5.12
C SER A 187 4.65 -22.31 -4.79
N SER A 188 4.08 -23.37 -5.38
CA SER A 188 2.72 -23.82 -5.04
C SER A 188 2.57 -24.13 -3.54
N ALA A 189 3.63 -24.63 -2.89
CA ALA A 189 3.61 -24.88 -1.44
C ALA A 189 3.52 -23.57 -0.64
N GLU A 190 4.26 -22.52 -1.02
CA GLU A 190 4.18 -21.20 -0.39
C GLU A 190 2.81 -20.56 -0.61
N CYS A 191 2.23 -20.69 -1.81
CA CYS A 191 0.87 -20.24 -2.10
C CYS A 191 -0.16 -20.92 -1.18
N GLN A 192 -0.04 -22.23 -0.96
CA GLN A 192 -0.92 -22.96 -0.05
C GLN A 192 -0.76 -22.53 1.42
N VAL A 193 0.48 -22.25 1.85
CA VAL A 193 0.77 -21.75 3.19
C VAL A 193 0.15 -20.36 3.39
N LEU A 194 0.31 -19.46 2.42
CA LEU A 194 -0.30 -18.12 2.44
C LEU A 194 -1.83 -18.20 2.39
N ALA A 195 -2.41 -19.06 1.56
CA ALA A 195 -3.86 -19.21 1.43
C ALA A 195 -4.52 -19.69 2.73
N LYS A 196 -3.82 -20.50 3.53
CA LYS A 196 -4.29 -20.97 4.84
C LYS A 196 -4.08 -19.94 5.96
N SER A 197 -3.31 -18.90 5.70
CA SER A 197 -3.03 -17.84 6.68
C SER A 197 -4.15 -16.79 6.70
N ARG A 198 -4.12 -15.92 7.73
CA ARG A 198 -4.99 -14.73 7.79
C ARG A 198 -4.34 -13.49 7.20
N SER A 199 -3.15 -13.65 6.61
CA SER A 199 -2.37 -12.56 6.06
C SER A 199 -2.75 -12.29 4.61
N THR A 200 -2.74 -11.05 4.20
CA THR A 200 -2.89 -10.68 2.79
C THR A 200 -1.51 -10.68 2.12
N ALA A 201 -1.34 -11.44 1.04
CA ALA A 201 -0.11 -11.40 0.25
C ALA A 201 -0.13 -10.19 -0.70
N ILE A 202 0.92 -9.38 -0.68
CA ILE A 202 1.04 -8.17 -1.49
C ILE A 202 2.07 -8.38 -2.59
N PHE A 203 1.68 -8.10 -3.83
CA PHE A 203 2.51 -8.27 -5.02
C PHE A 203 2.69 -6.97 -5.80
N THR A 204 3.86 -6.84 -6.42
CA THR A 204 4.22 -5.71 -7.28
C THR A 204 4.11 -6.15 -8.74
N ALA A 205 3.02 -5.79 -9.42
CA ALA A 205 2.67 -6.32 -10.75
C ALA A 205 3.71 -6.00 -11.85
N HIS A 206 4.41 -4.86 -11.79
CA HIS A 206 5.36 -4.47 -12.83
C HIS A 206 6.73 -5.14 -12.70
N ARG A 207 7.10 -5.59 -11.51
CA ARG A 207 8.39 -6.27 -11.30
C ARG A 207 8.46 -7.57 -12.12
N ASP A 208 7.33 -8.25 -12.27
CA ASP A 208 7.19 -9.46 -13.08
C ASP A 208 7.38 -9.22 -14.58
N LEU A 209 7.15 -7.99 -15.05
CA LEU A 209 7.42 -7.62 -16.44
C LEU A 209 8.92 -7.55 -16.75
N LEU A 210 9.72 -7.17 -15.78
CA LEU A 210 11.15 -7.00 -15.92
C LEU A 210 11.92 -8.31 -15.75
N GLU A 211 11.38 -9.22 -14.97
CA GLU A 211 12.04 -10.48 -14.60
C GLU A 211 11.61 -11.69 -15.45
N ASP A 212 10.72 -11.49 -16.45
CA ASP A 212 10.16 -12.55 -17.31
C ASP A 212 9.60 -13.74 -16.51
N ALA A 213 9.13 -13.45 -15.28
CA ALA A 213 8.64 -14.44 -14.35
C ALA A 213 7.33 -15.07 -14.86
N PRO A 214 7.19 -16.40 -14.80
CA PRO A 214 5.93 -17.02 -15.15
C PRO A 214 4.86 -16.58 -14.16
N GLY A 215 3.89 -15.79 -14.61
CA GLY A 215 2.81 -15.20 -13.79
C GLY A 215 1.84 -16.21 -13.14
N GLY A 216 2.32 -17.43 -12.85
CA GLY A 216 1.51 -18.53 -12.32
C GLY A 216 1.18 -18.38 -10.83
N SER A 217 2.12 -17.94 -10.01
CA SER A 217 1.98 -18.00 -8.55
C SER A 217 0.86 -17.11 -7.97
N LEU A 218 0.54 -15.97 -8.59
CA LEU A 218 -0.59 -15.16 -8.11
C LEU A 218 -1.93 -15.84 -8.44
N ARG A 219 -2.02 -16.46 -9.60
CA ARG A 219 -3.20 -17.21 -9.98
C ARG A 219 -3.38 -18.42 -9.06
N ASP A 220 -2.30 -19.15 -8.77
CA ASP A 220 -2.33 -20.30 -7.86
C ASP A 220 -2.76 -19.91 -6.45
N LEU A 221 -2.29 -18.76 -5.95
CA LEU A 221 -2.73 -18.22 -4.66
C LEU A 221 -4.21 -17.84 -4.66
N ALA A 222 -4.68 -17.18 -5.72
CA ALA A 222 -6.09 -16.79 -5.84
C ALA A 222 -7.00 -18.02 -5.94
N ASP A 223 -6.61 -19.04 -6.72
CA ASP A 223 -7.34 -20.30 -6.89
C ASP A 223 -7.33 -21.13 -5.60
N ALA A 224 -6.30 -21.03 -4.77
CA ALA A 224 -6.26 -21.61 -3.43
C ALA A 224 -7.09 -20.83 -2.38
N GLY A 225 -7.75 -19.74 -2.77
CA GLY A 225 -8.57 -18.90 -1.89
C GLY A 225 -7.78 -17.96 -1.01
N GLY A 226 -6.50 -17.73 -1.30
CA GLY A 226 -5.65 -16.79 -0.55
C GLY A 226 -6.02 -15.33 -0.82
N ALA A 227 -5.94 -14.51 0.23
CA ALA A 227 -6.11 -13.07 0.09
C ALA A 227 -4.87 -12.45 -0.57
N LEU A 228 -5.07 -11.83 -1.73
CA LEU A 228 -4.01 -11.13 -2.43
C LEU A 228 -4.33 -9.64 -2.58
N ALA A 229 -3.31 -8.79 -2.51
CA ALA A 229 -3.37 -7.37 -2.80
C ALA A 229 -2.29 -6.98 -3.81
N LEU A 230 -2.56 -5.91 -4.54
CA LEU A 230 -1.64 -5.34 -5.52
C LEU A 230 -1.09 -4.02 -5.00
N THR A 231 0.18 -3.75 -5.32
CA THR A 231 0.83 -2.46 -5.05
C THR A 231 1.50 -1.92 -6.31
N SER A 232 1.61 -0.60 -6.40
CA SER A 232 2.42 0.04 -7.43
C SER A 232 3.90 -0.29 -7.27
N GLY A 233 4.33 -0.61 -6.04
CA GLY A 233 5.74 -0.80 -5.72
C GLY A 233 6.58 0.47 -5.93
N TYR A 234 5.95 1.64 -5.95
CA TYR A 234 6.67 2.90 -6.12
C TYR A 234 7.89 2.97 -5.22
N ASP A 235 9.03 3.26 -5.82
CA ASP A 235 10.30 3.50 -5.13
C ASP A 235 10.95 4.73 -5.77
N ALA A 236 11.15 5.77 -4.97
CA ALA A 236 11.68 7.05 -5.43
C ALA A 236 13.06 6.95 -6.11
N GLU A 237 13.83 5.89 -5.84
CA GLU A 237 15.17 5.69 -6.38
C GLU A 237 15.19 4.85 -7.67
N SER A 238 14.28 3.91 -7.82
CA SER A 238 14.33 2.91 -8.89
C SER A 238 13.08 2.84 -9.76
N GLU A 239 11.89 3.07 -9.19
CA GLU A 239 10.62 2.76 -9.84
C GLU A 239 9.58 3.84 -9.58
N ASN A 240 9.42 4.77 -10.54
CA ASN A 240 8.54 5.95 -10.38
C ASN A 240 7.06 5.70 -10.76
N ASN A 241 6.60 4.45 -10.86
CA ASN A 241 5.21 4.19 -11.15
C ASN A 241 4.34 4.22 -9.88
N PHE A 242 3.35 5.10 -9.83
CA PHE A 242 2.33 5.20 -8.77
C PHE A 242 0.91 5.01 -9.29
N ASN A 243 0.74 4.63 -10.56
CA ASN A 243 -0.56 4.54 -11.20
C ASN A 243 -1.21 3.17 -10.98
N MET A 244 -2.16 3.08 -10.06
CA MET A 244 -2.88 1.84 -9.75
C MET A 244 -3.77 1.36 -10.90
N GLN A 245 -4.23 2.22 -11.82
CA GLN A 245 -4.96 1.78 -13.01
C GLN A 245 -4.05 0.92 -13.92
N TRP A 246 -2.78 1.33 -14.04
CA TRP A 246 -1.79 0.56 -14.79
C TRP A 246 -1.45 -0.76 -14.08
N VAL A 247 -1.38 -0.77 -12.75
CA VAL A 247 -1.16 -1.99 -11.95
C VAL A 247 -2.29 -3.00 -12.16
N VAL A 248 -3.56 -2.53 -12.14
CA VAL A 248 -4.72 -3.37 -12.44
C VAL A 248 -4.64 -3.96 -13.86
N ALA A 249 -4.27 -3.14 -14.84
CA ALA A 249 -4.14 -3.61 -16.22
C ALA A 249 -3.05 -4.68 -16.36
N LEU A 250 -1.89 -4.50 -15.73
CA LEU A 250 -0.83 -5.51 -15.73
C LEU A 250 -1.26 -6.80 -15.02
N ALA A 251 -1.95 -6.69 -13.90
CA ALA A 251 -2.45 -7.86 -13.17
C ALA A 251 -3.40 -8.72 -14.04
N VAL A 252 -4.25 -8.08 -14.83
CA VAL A 252 -5.12 -8.78 -15.77
C VAL A 252 -4.34 -9.37 -16.96
N MET A 253 -3.47 -8.57 -17.57
CA MET A 253 -2.81 -8.94 -18.83
C MET A 253 -1.67 -9.95 -18.64
N ARG A 254 -0.92 -9.84 -17.54
CA ARG A 254 0.31 -10.64 -17.30
C ARG A 254 0.12 -11.67 -16.20
N LEU A 255 -0.58 -11.34 -15.12
CA LEU A 255 -0.74 -12.23 -13.98
C LEU A 255 -2.03 -13.06 -14.05
N ARG A 256 -2.77 -12.96 -15.15
CA ARG A 256 -3.98 -13.74 -15.45
C ARG A 256 -5.08 -13.64 -14.38
N LEU A 257 -5.14 -12.53 -13.66
CA LEU A 257 -6.27 -12.25 -12.78
C LEU A 257 -7.49 -11.84 -13.61
N SER A 258 -8.70 -12.11 -13.12
CA SER A 258 -9.88 -11.47 -13.69
C SER A 258 -9.88 -9.98 -13.34
N VAL A 259 -10.65 -9.18 -14.06
CA VAL A 259 -10.77 -7.73 -13.78
C VAL A 259 -11.29 -7.50 -12.37
N GLU A 260 -12.27 -8.31 -11.95
CA GLU A 260 -12.85 -8.28 -10.61
C GLU A 260 -11.80 -8.59 -9.53
N GLN A 261 -11.01 -9.66 -9.74
CA GLN A 261 -9.93 -10.01 -8.82
C GLN A 261 -8.90 -8.89 -8.70
N ALA A 262 -8.51 -8.27 -9.81
CA ALA A 262 -7.53 -7.18 -9.81
C ALA A 262 -8.08 -5.91 -9.13
N ILE A 263 -9.37 -5.59 -9.30
CA ILE A 263 -10.04 -4.48 -8.61
C ILE A 263 -10.12 -4.76 -7.10
N VAL A 264 -10.59 -5.94 -6.70
CA VAL A 264 -10.66 -6.36 -5.29
C VAL A 264 -9.28 -6.33 -4.64
N ALA A 265 -8.24 -6.78 -5.35
CA ALA A 265 -6.85 -6.76 -4.88
C ALA A 265 -6.28 -5.34 -4.74
N SER A 266 -6.78 -4.37 -5.49
CA SER A 266 -6.35 -2.97 -5.47
C SER A 266 -7.23 -2.07 -4.60
N THR A 267 -8.24 -2.62 -3.94
CA THR A 267 -9.20 -1.88 -3.12
C THR A 267 -9.34 -2.54 -1.74
N ILE A 268 -10.32 -3.42 -1.55
CA ILE A 268 -10.67 -3.95 -0.23
C ILE A 268 -9.58 -4.86 0.36
N ASN A 269 -8.94 -5.73 -0.44
CA ASN A 269 -7.87 -6.58 0.07
C ASN A 269 -6.64 -5.77 0.48
N ALA A 270 -6.28 -4.75 -0.33
CA ALA A 270 -5.21 -3.82 0.01
C ALA A 270 -5.53 -3.01 1.28
N ALA A 271 -6.80 -2.64 1.48
CA ALA A 271 -7.25 -1.99 2.70
C ALA A 271 -7.14 -2.90 3.93
N TYR A 272 -7.51 -4.18 3.81
CA TYR A 272 -7.31 -5.16 4.89
C TYR A 272 -5.83 -5.40 5.18
N ALA A 273 -4.98 -5.44 4.16
CA ALA A 273 -3.52 -5.54 4.32
C ALA A 273 -2.96 -4.42 5.20
N MET A 274 -3.57 -3.24 5.16
CA MET A 274 -3.19 -2.05 5.93
C MET A 274 -4.05 -1.82 7.18
N ARG A 275 -4.87 -2.79 7.59
CA ARG A 275 -5.76 -2.71 8.76
C ARG A 275 -6.79 -1.58 8.72
N CYS A 276 -7.15 -1.10 7.54
CA CYS A 276 -8.21 -0.10 7.35
C CYS A 276 -9.42 -0.61 6.54
N GLY A 277 -9.51 -1.92 6.29
CA GLY A 277 -10.60 -2.52 5.51
C GLY A 277 -11.98 -2.42 6.15
N SER A 278 -12.08 -2.20 7.48
CA SER A 278 -13.34 -1.89 8.15
C SER A 278 -13.85 -0.47 7.87
N GLU A 279 -12.96 0.45 7.45
CA GLU A 279 -13.28 1.86 7.27
C GLU A 279 -13.38 2.28 5.79
N LEU A 280 -12.65 1.58 4.91
CA LEU A 280 -12.54 1.94 3.49
C LEU A 280 -12.26 0.72 2.61
N GLY A 281 -12.14 0.91 1.29
CA GLY A 281 -11.82 -0.13 0.31
C GLY A 281 -13.02 -0.80 -0.34
N SER A 282 -14.24 -0.52 0.11
CA SER A 282 -15.50 -0.92 -0.53
C SER A 282 -16.58 0.14 -0.34
N LEU A 283 -17.62 0.09 -1.17
CA LEU A 283 -18.79 0.97 -1.07
C LEU A 283 -19.84 0.30 -0.18
N GLU A 284 -19.74 0.51 1.10
CA GLU A 284 -20.64 -0.05 2.10
C GLU A 284 -21.13 1.01 3.08
N VAL A 285 -22.33 0.80 3.65
CA VAL A 285 -22.86 1.67 4.71
C VAL A 285 -21.89 1.68 5.90
N ASN A 286 -21.71 2.83 6.51
CA ASN A 286 -20.78 3.11 7.62
C ASN A 286 -19.28 3.09 7.28
N LYS A 287 -18.89 2.89 6.01
CA LYS A 287 -17.52 3.15 5.57
C LYS A 287 -17.37 4.59 5.09
N ARG A 288 -16.14 5.07 5.09
CA ARG A 288 -15.79 6.39 4.58
C ARG A 288 -16.11 6.47 3.09
N ALA A 289 -16.68 7.58 2.66
CA ALA A 289 -16.99 7.83 1.27
C ALA A 289 -15.73 8.18 0.47
N GLU A 290 -14.92 7.15 0.20
CA GLU A 290 -13.71 7.20 -0.64
C GLU A 290 -14.08 6.60 -1.99
N ILE A 291 -14.57 7.44 -2.91
CA ILE A 291 -15.26 7.00 -4.13
C ILE A 291 -14.57 7.56 -5.37
N LEU A 292 -14.43 6.71 -6.38
CA LEU A 292 -14.01 7.09 -7.73
C LEU A 292 -15.19 7.01 -8.69
N VAL A 293 -15.29 8.01 -9.54
CA VAL A 293 -16.11 7.98 -10.74
C VAL A 293 -15.17 7.94 -11.94
N LEU A 294 -15.22 6.86 -12.70
CA LEU A 294 -14.40 6.68 -13.89
C LEU A 294 -15.20 7.01 -15.14
N ASN A 295 -14.58 7.68 -16.11
CA ASN A 295 -15.15 7.96 -17.44
C ASN A 295 -15.13 6.69 -18.31
N LEU A 296 -15.77 5.63 -17.83
CA LEU A 296 -15.93 4.32 -18.45
C LEU A 296 -17.35 3.83 -18.26
N ASP A 297 -17.94 3.25 -19.28
CA ASP A 297 -19.28 2.67 -19.21
C ASP A 297 -19.26 1.29 -18.52
N ASP A 298 -18.12 0.61 -18.55
CA ASP A 298 -17.91 -0.74 -18.02
C ASP A 298 -16.54 -0.81 -17.36
N TYR A 299 -16.47 -1.29 -16.11
CA TYR A 299 -15.20 -1.46 -15.39
C TYR A 299 -14.24 -2.44 -16.08
N ARG A 300 -14.75 -3.35 -16.91
CA ARG A 300 -13.95 -4.28 -17.71
C ARG A 300 -13.11 -3.63 -18.79
N GLU A 301 -13.43 -2.36 -19.11
CA GLU A 301 -12.63 -1.53 -20.01
C GLU A 301 -11.36 -0.97 -19.36
N LEU A 302 -11.31 -0.91 -18.03
CA LEU A 302 -10.17 -0.34 -17.29
C LEU A 302 -8.81 -0.95 -17.70
N PRO A 303 -8.63 -2.28 -17.80
CA PRO A 303 -7.37 -2.86 -18.23
C PRO A 303 -7.13 -2.80 -19.75
N ARG A 304 -8.14 -2.45 -20.56
CA ARG A 304 -8.03 -2.42 -22.02
C ARG A 304 -7.53 -1.10 -22.57
N ARG A 305 -7.76 0.01 -21.84
CA ARG A 305 -7.42 1.36 -22.29
C ARG A 305 -6.16 1.86 -21.58
N LEU A 306 -5.03 1.19 -21.86
CA LEU A 306 -3.73 1.52 -21.30
C LEU A 306 -3.31 2.96 -21.64
N GLY A 307 -2.59 3.59 -20.72
CA GLY A 307 -2.04 4.94 -20.92
C GLY A 307 -3.06 6.08 -20.78
N THR A 308 -4.35 5.78 -20.58
CA THR A 308 -5.39 6.79 -20.35
C THR A 308 -5.70 6.85 -18.86
N ASN A 309 -5.82 8.08 -18.33
CA ASN A 309 -6.35 8.28 -16.99
C ASN A 309 -7.88 8.37 -17.05
N HIS A 310 -8.55 7.37 -16.49
CA HIS A 310 -10.01 7.26 -16.51
C HIS A 310 -10.69 8.00 -15.36
N VAL A 311 -9.95 8.58 -14.40
CA VAL A 311 -10.55 9.28 -13.27
C VAL A 311 -11.26 10.55 -13.74
N GLY A 312 -12.58 10.53 -13.67
CA GLY A 312 -13.46 11.69 -13.93
C GLY A 312 -13.71 12.50 -12.66
N MET A 313 -13.97 11.82 -11.54
CA MET A 313 -14.24 12.49 -10.26
C MET A 313 -13.67 11.67 -9.10
N VAL A 314 -13.26 12.37 -8.07
CA VAL A 314 -12.83 11.79 -6.79
C VAL A 314 -13.65 12.41 -5.68
N ILE A 315 -14.31 11.56 -4.91
CA ILE A 315 -15.02 11.93 -3.69
C ILE A 315 -14.23 11.36 -2.52
N ARG A 316 -13.93 12.18 -1.54
CA ARG A 316 -13.16 11.80 -0.37
C ARG A 316 -13.81 12.35 0.89
N ASP A 317 -14.06 11.45 1.87
CA ASP A 317 -14.84 11.78 3.08
C ASP A 317 -16.18 12.48 2.74
N GLY A 318 -16.82 12.07 1.64
CA GLY A 318 -18.06 12.67 1.15
C GLY A 318 -17.90 14.00 0.39
N ASN A 319 -16.69 14.53 0.25
CA ASN A 319 -16.43 15.77 -0.46
C ASN A 319 -15.81 15.52 -1.85
N ILE A 320 -16.28 16.25 -2.86
CA ILE A 320 -15.66 16.22 -4.19
C ILE A 320 -14.33 16.97 -4.12
N VAL A 321 -13.20 16.23 -4.23
CA VAL A 321 -11.83 16.79 -4.17
C VAL A 321 -11.19 16.91 -5.55
N LEU A 322 -11.71 16.21 -6.56
CA LEU A 322 -11.31 16.31 -7.96
C LEU A 322 -12.54 16.13 -8.85
N ASN A 323 -12.72 17.02 -9.81
CA ASN A 323 -13.73 16.89 -10.83
C ASN A 323 -13.15 17.24 -12.20
N ARG A 324 -12.95 16.22 -13.03
CA ARG A 324 -12.56 16.32 -14.45
C ARG A 324 -13.67 15.75 -15.34
N SER A 325 -14.81 15.39 -14.74
CA SER A 325 -15.95 14.88 -15.49
C SER A 325 -16.52 15.99 -16.37
N ARG A 326 -17.13 15.61 -17.49
CA ARG A 326 -17.86 16.53 -18.35
C ARG A 326 -19.16 17.04 -17.69
N TRP A 327 -19.46 16.52 -16.51
CA TRP A 327 -20.66 16.81 -15.76
C TRP A 327 -20.43 18.01 -14.84
N ARG A 328 -21.27 19.03 -14.97
CA ARG A 328 -21.33 20.11 -13.98
C ARG A 328 -22.16 19.59 -12.80
N VAL A 329 -21.57 19.48 -11.64
CA VAL A 329 -22.33 19.32 -10.39
C VAL A 329 -23.11 20.61 -10.22
N GLY A 330 -24.44 20.52 -10.27
CA GLY A 330 -25.30 21.70 -10.10
C GLY A 330 -25.01 22.34 -8.76
N ALA A 331 -24.78 23.65 -8.75
CA ALA A 331 -24.87 24.41 -7.53
C ALA A 331 -26.34 24.34 -7.09
N ALA A 332 -26.57 23.78 -5.89
CA ALA A 332 -27.87 23.82 -5.24
C ALA A 332 -28.20 25.27 -4.82
#